data_b8cf6c276ace0a52c7818ab6af8a42e9
#
_entry.id   b8cf6c276ace0a52c7818ab6af8a42e9
#
_cell.length_a   1.000
_cell.length_b   1.000
_cell.length_c   1.000
_cell.angle_alpha   90.00
_cell.angle_beta   90.00
_cell.angle_gamma   90.00
#
_symmetry.space_group_name_H-M   'P 1'
#
loop_
_entity.id
_entity.type
_entity.pdbx_description
1 polymer ?
#
loop_
_entity_poly.entity_id
_entity_poly.type
_entity_poly.pdbx_seq_one_letter_code
_entity_poly.pdbx_strand_id
1 'polypeptide(L)'
;LNYGVREFGMSAIMNGLILHGGIRPYAGTFLTFLDYARNAVRMSALMKLPVVYIYTHDSIGVGEDGPTHQPVEHISMLRATPGIHTWRPCDGVETTFAWKHALESKEIPTALILSRQNLPPQSRNDKGLISKGGYVLIEAEDEDLVIIATGSEIELAVNSAELLEAEGIKVKVVSIPCTELFDSQSEEYKLQVLGTKPKVAIEAGSKDFWYKYLTTGDEVIGLDCFGE
;
A
#
# COMPACT_ATOMS: atom_id res chain seq x y z
N LEU A 1 -16.01 1.69 -20.86
CA LEU A 1 -17.26 1.09 -20.39
C LEU A 1 -17.78 1.84 -19.17
N ASN A 2 -19.08 2.11 -19.15
CA ASN A 2 -19.76 2.69 -18.01
C ASN A 2 -20.46 1.57 -17.25
N TYR A 3 -19.99 1.26 -16.04
CA TYR A 3 -20.55 0.17 -15.22
C TYR A 3 -21.72 0.63 -14.34
N GLY A 4 -21.89 1.95 -14.16
CA GLY A 4 -22.76 2.53 -13.15
C GLY A 4 -22.26 2.18 -11.73
N VAL A 5 -23.08 2.38 -10.71
CA VAL A 5 -22.76 2.04 -9.31
C VAL A 5 -22.96 0.53 -9.11
N ARG A 6 -22.00 -0.29 -9.55
CA ARG A 6 -22.05 -1.77 -9.56
C ARG A 6 -20.67 -2.37 -9.46
N GLU A 7 -20.04 -2.27 -8.30
CA GLU A 7 -18.65 -2.65 -8.06
C GLU A 7 -18.39 -4.14 -8.32
N PHE A 8 -19.32 -5.00 -7.91
CA PHE A 8 -19.24 -6.43 -8.21
C PHE A 8 -19.30 -6.69 -9.72
N GLY A 9 -20.29 -6.09 -10.40
CA GLY A 9 -20.47 -6.24 -11.85
C GLY A 9 -19.26 -5.72 -12.61
N MET A 10 -18.75 -4.55 -12.24
CA MET A 10 -17.51 -3.97 -12.79
C MET A 10 -16.34 -4.95 -12.68
N SER A 11 -16.08 -5.46 -11.49
CA SER A 11 -14.96 -6.36 -11.23
C SER A 11 -15.11 -7.71 -11.93
N ALA A 12 -16.31 -8.28 -11.94
CA ALA A 12 -16.61 -9.52 -12.63
C ALA A 12 -16.49 -9.39 -14.17
N ILE A 13 -16.94 -8.27 -14.73
CA ILE A 13 -16.79 -7.98 -16.17
C ILE A 13 -15.30 -7.85 -16.52
N MET A 14 -14.47 -7.20 -15.69
CA MET A 14 -13.02 -7.12 -15.92
C MET A 14 -12.38 -8.51 -15.95
N ASN A 15 -12.79 -9.42 -15.07
CA ASN A 15 -12.35 -10.82 -15.11
C ASN A 15 -12.70 -11.47 -16.45
N GLY A 16 -13.94 -11.28 -16.91
CA GLY A 16 -14.40 -11.78 -18.21
C GLY A 16 -13.61 -11.21 -19.39
N LEU A 17 -13.27 -9.91 -19.36
CA LEU A 17 -12.46 -9.27 -20.41
C LEU A 17 -11.04 -9.85 -20.49
N ILE A 18 -10.40 -10.12 -19.36
CA ILE A 18 -9.09 -10.80 -19.34
C ILE A 18 -9.20 -12.22 -19.90
N LEU A 19 -10.22 -12.98 -19.50
CA LEU A 19 -10.44 -14.35 -19.98
C LEU A 19 -10.73 -14.41 -21.47
N HIS A 20 -11.44 -13.40 -22.00
CA HIS A 20 -11.66 -13.27 -23.45
C HIS A 20 -10.34 -13.03 -24.20
N GLY A 21 -9.40 -12.31 -23.60
CA GLY A 21 -8.11 -11.98 -24.22
C GLY A 21 -8.13 -10.70 -25.06
N GLY A 22 -6.93 -10.20 -25.37
CA GLY A 22 -6.72 -9.03 -26.22
C GLY A 22 -6.96 -7.69 -25.54
N ILE A 23 -7.47 -7.65 -24.29
CA ILE A 23 -7.77 -6.44 -23.54
C ILE A 23 -7.18 -6.56 -22.12
N ARG A 24 -6.54 -5.51 -21.66
CA ARG A 24 -6.17 -5.37 -20.25
C ARG A 24 -7.04 -4.29 -19.59
N PRO A 25 -8.09 -4.67 -18.88
CA PRO A 25 -8.98 -3.72 -18.24
C PRO A 25 -8.39 -3.15 -16.97
N TYR A 26 -8.73 -1.90 -16.69
CA TYR A 26 -8.63 -1.30 -15.38
C TYR A 26 -9.92 -0.56 -15.06
N ALA A 27 -10.28 -0.48 -13.80
CA ALA A 27 -11.42 0.31 -13.34
C ALA A 27 -11.21 0.76 -11.88
N GLY A 28 -11.88 1.84 -11.52
CA GLY A 28 -11.71 2.49 -10.23
C GLY A 28 -13.03 2.72 -9.50
N THR A 29 -12.91 2.69 -8.17
CA THR A 29 -13.94 3.09 -7.21
C THR A 29 -13.27 3.51 -5.90
N PHE A 30 -14.02 3.94 -4.89
CA PHE A 30 -13.49 4.18 -3.54
C PHE A 30 -13.11 2.85 -2.87
N LEU A 31 -12.09 2.86 -2.03
CA LEU A 31 -11.59 1.64 -1.41
C LEU A 31 -12.65 0.96 -0.54
N THR A 32 -13.46 1.72 0.18
CA THR A 32 -14.54 1.16 1.01
C THR A 32 -15.53 0.30 0.21
N PHE A 33 -15.72 0.57 -1.08
CA PHE A 33 -16.62 -0.20 -1.95
C PHE A 33 -16.01 -1.51 -2.46
N LEU A 34 -14.77 -1.82 -2.06
CA LEU A 34 -14.22 -3.17 -2.21
C LEU A 34 -15.15 -4.21 -1.57
N ASP A 35 -15.84 -3.88 -0.48
CA ASP A 35 -16.79 -4.80 0.17
C ASP A 35 -17.82 -5.35 -0.79
N TYR A 36 -18.35 -4.54 -1.70
CA TYR A 36 -19.29 -4.98 -2.71
C TYR A 36 -18.63 -5.82 -3.83
N ALA A 37 -17.33 -5.59 -4.11
CA ALA A 37 -16.58 -6.28 -5.17
C ALA A 37 -15.75 -7.46 -4.65
N ARG A 38 -15.66 -7.67 -3.36
CA ARG A 38 -14.72 -8.57 -2.67
C ARG A 38 -14.62 -9.97 -3.29
N ASN A 39 -15.77 -10.56 -3.63
CA ASN A 39 -15.81 -11.89 -4.24
C ASN A 39 -15.16 -11.89 -5.64
N ALA A 40 -15.51 -10.93 -6.50
CA ALA A 40 -14.96 -10.85 -7.86
C ALA A 40 -13.45 -10.56 -7.86
N VAL A 41 -12.97 -9.71 -6.93
CA VAL A 41 -11.53 -9.44 -6.74
C VAL A 41 -10.79 -10.69 -6.27
N ARG A 42 -11.37 -11.44 -5.31
CA ARG A 42 -10.81 -12.72 -4.88
C ARG A 42 -10.75 -13.74 -6.02
N MET A 43 -11.76 -13.75 -6.88
CA MET A 43 -11.78 -14.63 -8.06
C MET A 43 -10.69 -14.26 -9.08
N SER A 44 -10.34 -12.97 -9.23
CA SER A 44 -9.21 -12.57 -10.08
C SER A 44 -7.90 -13.21 -9.59
N ALA A 45 -7.66 -13.15 -8.27
CA ALA A 45 -6.47 -13.75 -7.67
C ALA A 45 -6.47 -15.27 -7.85
N LEU A 46 -7.59 -15.94 -7.55
CA LEU A 46 -7.73 -17.40 -7.67
C LEU A 46 -7.51 -17.88 -9.12
N MET A 47 -8.03 -17.14 -10.09
CA MET A 47 -7.92 -17.47 -11.53
C MET A 47 -6.62 -16.91 -12.16
N LYS A 48 -5.77 -16.24 -11.40
CA LYS A 48 -4.52 -15.62 -11.88
C LYS A 48 -4.75 -14.64 -13.04
N LEU A 49 -5.73 -13.77 -12.89
CA LEU A 49 -6.10 -12.78 -13.90
C LEU A 49 -5.43 -11.43 -13.59
N PRO A 50 -4.59 -10.88 -14.47
CA PRO A 50 -3.87 -9.64 -14.23
C PRO A 50 -4.75 -8.39 -14.43
N VAL A 51 -5.86 -8.32 -13.69
CA VAL A 51 -6.76 -7.17 -13.64
C VAL A 51 -6.11 -6.05 -12.82
N VAL A 52 -6.33 -4.79 -13.21
CA VAL A 52 -5.87 -3.64 -12.44
C VAL A 52 -7.08 -2.97 -11.78
N TYR A 53 -7.09 -3.01 -10.46
CA TYR A 53 -8.07 -2.33 -9.61
C TYR A 53 -7.49 -1.01 -9.11
N ILE A 54 -8.21 0.09 -9.28
CA ILE A 54 -7.84 1.39 -8.78
C ILE A 54 -8.80 1.76 -7.65
N TYR A 55 -8.28 1.82 -6.43
CA TYR A 55 -9.05 2.23 -5.27
C TYR A 55 -8.57 3.58 -4.79
N THR A 56 -9.45 4.58 -4.80
CA THR A 56 -9.18 5.91 -4.26
C THR A 56 -9.81 6.06 -2.88
N HIS A 57 -9.52 7.17 -2.20
CA HIS A 57 -10.04 7.42 -0.85
C HIS A 57 -9.59 6.30 0.11
N ASP A 58 -8.26 6.19 0.23
CA ASP A 58 -7.52 5.05 0.79
C ASP A 58 -7.67 4.85 2.30
N SER A 59 -8.09 5.89 3.04
CA SER A 59 -8.04 5.89 4.50
C SER A 59 -9.05 6.87 5.12
N ILE A 60 -8.86 7.22 6.38
CA ILE A 60 -9.65 8.24 7.10
C ILE A 60 -9.52 9.65 6.50
N GLY A 61 -8.57 9.88 5.61
CA GLY A 61 -8.36 11.15 4.90
C GLY A 61 -9.39 11.45 3.81
N VAL A 62 -10.61 10.93 3.90
CA VAL A 62 -11.68 11.12 2.89
C VAL A 62 -12.46 12.42 3.04
N GLY A 63 -12.25 13.17 4.11
CA GLY A 63 -12.96 14.43 4.38
C GLY A 63 -14.36 14.21 4.98
N GLU A 64 -15.35 14.95 4.48
CA GLU A 64 -16.72 15.00 5.02
C GLU A 64 -17.61 13.80 4.69
N ASP A 65 -17.12 12.81 3.94
CA ASP A 65 -17.89 11.60 3.58
C ASP A 65 -18.27 10.75 4.81
N GLY A 66 -17.51 10.89 5.91
CA GLY A 66 -17.77 10.25 7.19
C GLY A 66 -17.36 8.78 7.26
N PRO A 67 -17.65 8.10 8.39
CA PRO A 67 -17.14 6.77 8.72
C PRO A 67 -17.58 5.68 7.74
N THR A 68 -18.71 5.82 7.08
CA THR A 68 -19.20 4.86 6.08
C THR A 68 -18.32 4.79 4.82
N HIS A 69 -17.45 5.78 4.61
CA HIS A 69 -16.55 5.87 3.48
C HIS A 69 -15.06 5.82 3.88
N GLN A 70 -14.77 5.66 5.17
CA GLN A 70 -13.42 5.58 5.72
C GLN A 70 -12.97 4.12 5.83
N PRO A 71 -12.13 3.62 4.90
CA PRO A 71 -11.59 2.26 5.01
C PRO A 71 -10.62 2.17 6.20
N VAL A 72 -10.74 1.12 6.99
CA VAL A 72 -9.87 0.80 8.12
C VAL A 72 -9.19 -0.55 7.88
N GLU A 73 -9.98 -1.61 7.66
CA GLU A 73 -9.51 -2.99 7.49
C GLU A 73 -9.23 -3.38 6.03
N HIS A 74 -9.70 -2.60 5.06
CA HIS A 74 -9.69 -2.97 3.63
C HIS A 74 -8.30 -3.24 3.06
N ILE A 75 -7.29 -2.46 3.46
CA ILE A 75 -5.91 -2.66 3.02
C ILE A 75 -5.36 -3.98 3.57
N SER A 76 -5.56 -4.24 4.86
CA SER A 76 -5.17 -5.50 5.49
C SER A 76 -5.87 -6.70 4.87
N MET A 77 -7.15 -6.55 4.50
CA MET A 77 -7.94 -7.56 3.83
C MET A 77 -7.43 -7.86 2.41
N LEU A 78 -6.98 -6.85 1.65
CA LEU A 78 -6.33 -7.05 0.36
C LEU A 78 -4.99 -7.78 0.53
N ARG A 79 -4.14 -7.34 1.42
CA ARG A 79 -2.84 -7.96 1.74
C ARG A 79 -2.98 -9.40 2.26
N ALA A 80 -4.07 -9.71 2.95
CA ALA A 80 -4.39 -11.08 3.40
C ALA A 80 -4.94 -11.97 2.29
N THR A 81 -5.20 -11.44 1.08
CA THR A 81 -5.71 -12.22 -0.05
C THR A 81 -4.55 -12.79 -0.86
N PRO A 82 -4.34 -14.11 -0.88
CA PRO A 82 -3.24 -14.70 -1.64
C PRO A 82 -3.35 -14.39 -3.13
N GLY A 83 -2.22 -14.05 -3.76
CA GLY A 83 -2.14 -13.88 -5.20
C GLY A 83 -2.68 -12.56 -5.74
N ILE A 84 -2.79 -11.53 -4.91
CA ILE A 84 -2.98 -10.14 -5.33
C ILE A 84 -1.80 -9.31 -4.84
N HIS A 85 -1.37 -8.32 -5.63
CA HIS A 85 -0.38 -7.33 -5.18
C HIS A 85 -1.08 -6.01 -4.85
N THR A 86 -0.86 -5.55 -3.63
CA THR A 86 -1.47 -4.33 -3.07
C THR A 86 -0.43 -3.23 -3.03
N TRP A 87 -0.56 -2.25 -3.92
CA TRP A 87 0.30 -1.09 -3.97
C TRP A 87 -0.37 0.12 -3.31
N ARG A 88 0.29 0.71 -2.35
CA ARG A 88 -0.12 1.97 -1.70
C ARG A 88 1.00 3.01 -1.83
N PRO A 89 1.09 3.68 -2.99
CA PRO A 89 2.17 4.61 -3.29
C PRO A 89 2.04 5.93 -2.54
N CYS A 90 3.18 6.52 -2.13
CA CYS A 90 3.23 7.79 -1.43
C CYS A 90 3.31 9.02 -2.35
N ASP A 91 3.64 8.83 -3.61
CA ASP A 91 3.78 9.93 -4.58
C ASP A 91 3.69 9.45 -6.04
N GLY A 92 3.85 10.39 -6.99
CA GLY A 92 3.79 10.09 -8.42
C GLY A 92 4.89 9.15 -8.90
N VAL A 93 6.05 9.10 -8.24
CA VAL A 93 7.14 8.20 -8.61
C VAL A 93 6.79 6.78 -8.25
N GLU A 94 6.39 6.51 -6.99
CA GLU A 94 5.91 5.18 -6.59
C GLU A 94 4.67 4.75 -7.38
N THR A 95 3.75 5.68 -7.68
CA THR A 95 2.58 5.41 -8.53
C THR A 95 3.00 4.93 -9.93
N THR A 96 4.05 5.53 -10.50
CA THR A 96 4.59 5.09 -11.79
C THR A 96 5.12 3.65 -11.74
N PHE A 97 5.83 3.28 -10.67
CA PHE A 97 6.30 1.91 -10.48
C PHE A 97 5.15 0.93 -10.24
N ALA A 98 4.12 1.33 -9.49
CA ALA A 98 2.92 0.53 -9.27
C ALA A 98 2.19 0.23 -10.59
N TRP A 99 2.01 1.25 -11.45
CA TRP A 99 1.44 1.08 -12.78
C TRP A 99 2.32 0.20 -13.69
N LYS A 100 3.64 0.44 -13.70
CA LYS A 100 4.57 -0.40 -14.44
C LYS A 100 4.41 -1.87 -14.03
N HIS A 101 4.47 -2.15 -12.73
CA HIS A 101 4.28 -3.51 -12.20
C HIS A 101 2.92 -4.10 -12.64
N ALA A 102 1.83 -3.34 -12.48
CA ALA A 102 0.49 -3.79 -12.86
C ALA A 102 0.38 -4.14 -14.36
N LEU A 103 1.02 -3.36 -15.23
CA LEU A 103 1.00 -3.58 -16.67
C LEU A 103 1.93 -4.72 -17.13
N GLU A 104 3.02 -4.96 -16.44
CA GLU A 104 3.97 -6.04 -16.73
C GLU A 104 3.52 -7.39 -16.16
N SER A 105 2.69 -7.39 -15.12
CA SER A 105 2.14 -8.61 -14.52
C SER A 105 1.31 -9.41 -15.53
N LYS A 106 1.51 -10.73 -15.57
CA LYS A 106 0.79 -11.63 -16.48
C LYS A 106 -0.27 -12.50 -15.78
N GLU A 107 -0.10 -12.73 -14.49
CA GLU A 107 -0.93 -13.69 -13.74
C GLU A 107 -1.42 -13.14 -12.40
N ILE A 108 -0.98 -11.95 -11.99
CA ILE A 108 -1.28 -11.41 -10.67
C ILE A 108 -2.11 -10.15 -10.83
N PRO A 109 -3.35 -10.10 -10.28
CA PRO A 109 -4.11 -8.86 -10.20
C PRO A 109 -3.41 -7.87 -9.28
N THR A 110 -3.55 -6.60 -9.59
CA THR A 110 -2.93 -5.51 -8.84
C THR A 110 -3.98 -4.54 -8.36
N ALA A 111 -3.98 -4.24 -7.07
CA ALA A 111 -4.77 -3.17 -6.46
C ALA A 111 -3.85 -1.95 -6.23
N LEU A 112 -4.18 -0.82 -6.86
CA LEU A 112 -3.54 0.47 -6.63
C LEU A 112 -4.40 1.26 -5.65
N ILE A 113 -3.87 1.49 -4.45
CA ILE A 113 -4.56 2.22 -3.38
C ILE A 113 -4.04 3.65 -3.37
N LEU A 114 -4.91 4.59 -3.74
CA LEU A 114 -4.56 5.99 -3.95
C LEU A 114 -5.30 6.88 -2.96
N SER A 115 -4.62 7.90 -2.46
CA SER A 115 -5.20 8.89 -1.55
C SER A 115 -6.22 9.79 -2.25
N ARG A 116 -7.14 10.38 -1.49
CA ARG A 116 -7.99 11.48 -1.95
C ARG A 116 -7.19 12.79 -2.04
N GLN A 117 -6.37 13.07 -1.04
CA GLN A 117 -5.55 14.28 -0.95
C GLN A 117 -4.32 14.20 -1.86
N ASN A 118 -3.78 15.36 -2.18
CA ASN A 118 -2.48 15.45 -2.84
C ASN A 118 -1.36 15.10 -1.86
N LEU A 119 -0.39 14.34 -2.32
CA LEU A 119 0.79 13.97 -1.54
C LEU A 119 2.03 14.66 -2.12
N PRO A 120 2.94 15.17 -1.28
CA PRO A 120 4.17 15.79 -1.74
C PRO A 120 5.12 14.75 -2.35
N PRO A 121 5.90 15.14 -3.37
CA PRO A 121 6.94 14.28 -3.91
C PRO A 121 8.03 14.05 -2.87
N GLN A 122 8.52 12.82 -2.76
CA GLN A 122 9.59 12.46 -1.85
C GLN A 122 10.93 12.39 -2.59
N SER A 123 11.99 12.92 -1.96
CA SER A 123 13.36 12.73 -2.44
C SER A 123 13.83 11.30 -2.19
N ARG A 124 14.57 10.74 -3.13
CA ARG A 124 15.15 9.39 -2.99
C ARG A 124 16.41 9.24 -3.83
N ASN A 125 17.37 8.51 -3.30
CA ASN A 125 18.67 8.31 -3.95
C ASN A 125 18.58 7.31 -5.12
N ASP A 126 17.86 6.21 -4.93
CA ASP A 126 17.68 5.16 -5.95
C ASP A 126 16.21 4.82 -6.14
N LYS A 127 15.65 5.26 -7.26
CA LYS A 127 14.25 4.96 -7.64
C LYS A 127 14.07 3.48 -8.02
N GLY A 128 15.10 2.79 -8.46
CA GLY A 128 15.03 1.38 -8.87
C GLY A 128 14.61 0.45 -7.75
N LEU A 129 14.92 0.80 -6.51
CA LEU A 129 14.59 0.02 -5.32
C LEU A 129 13.08 -0.06 -5.05
N ILE A 130 12.28 0.86 -5.58
CA ILE A 130 10.81 0.82 -5.46
C ILE A 130 10.25 -0.50 -6.02
N SER A 131 10.87 -1.03 -7.07
CA SER A 131 10.46 -2.30 -7.69
C SER A 131 10.55 -3.51 -6.76
N LYS A 132 11.31 -3.40 -5.66
CA LYS A 132 11.43 -4.43 -4.63
C LYS A 132 10.28 -4.44 -3.62
N GLY A 133 9.37 -3.46 -3.70
CA GLY A 133 8.18 -3.37 -2.85
C GLY A 133 8.38 -2.72 -1.49
N GLY A 134 9.63 -2.58 -1.04
CA GLY A 134 10.01 -1.86 0.18
C GLY A 134 11.48 -1.44 0.10
N TYR A 135 11.81 -0.24 0.57
CA TYR A 135 13.16 0.33 0.47
C TYR A 135 13.36 1.43 1.52
N VAL A 136 14.64 1.75 1.77
CA VAL A 136 14.98 2.88 2.64
C VAL A 136 14.79 4.17 1.85
N LEU A 137 13.91 5.05 2.35
CA LEU A 137 13.63 6.37 1.78
C LEU A 137 14.59 7.42 2.32
N ILE A 138 14.82 7.42 3.64
CA ILE A 138 15.79 8.28 4.33
C ILE A 138 16.77 7.38 5.07
N GLU A 139 18.03 7.47 4.70
CA GLU A 139 19.13 6.80 5.39
C GLU A 139 19.55 7.58 6.63
N ALA A 140 19.94 6.87 7.68
CA ALA A 140 20.62 7.42 8.83
C ALA A 140 21.82 6.53 9.19
N GLU A 141 22.99 7.13 9.33
CA GLU A 141 24.18 6.40 9.78
C GLU A 141 24.07 6.14 11.29
N ASP A 142 24.15 4.87 11.68
CA ASP A 142 23.94 4.44 13.08
C ASP A 142 22.58 4.91 13.64
N GLU A 143 21.51 4.59 12.94
CA GLU A 143 20.15 4.94 13.34
C GLU A 143 19.82 4.50 14.77
N ASP A 144 19.05 5.32 15.50
CA ASP A 144 18.49 4.99 16.81
C ASP A 144 17.10 4.36 16.68
N LEU A 145 16.35 4.74 15.62
CA LEU A 145 14.96 4.35 15.37
C LEU A 145 14.74 4.13 13.87
N VAL A 146 13.85 3.20 13.54
CA VAL A 146 13.34 2.99 12.18
C VAL A 146 11.85 3.32 12.16
N ILE A 147 11.43 4.21 11.28
CA ILE A 147 10.01 4.46 11.00
C ILE A 147 9.64 3.76 9.69
N ILE A 148 8.65 2.90 9.73
CA ILE A 148 8.12 2.18 8.56
C ILE A 148 6.76 2.78 8.22
N ALA A 149 6.56 3.19 6.97
CA ALA A 149 5.28 3.72 6.53
C ALA A 149 4.97 3.35 5.08
N THR A 150 3.78 3.71 4.62
CA THR A 150 3.32 3.51 3.25
C THR A 150 2.27 4.56 2.88
N GLY A 151 2.12 4.83 1.60
CA GLY A 151 1.09 5.75 1.11
C GLY A 151 1.17 7.14 1.72
N SER A 152 0.03 7.66 2.13
CA SER A 152 -0.10 9.00 2.70
C SER A 152 0.69 9.20 4.00
N GLU A 153 0.99 8.16 4.75
CA GLU A 153 1.70 8.26 6.02
C GLU A 153 3.23 8.43 5.85
N ILE A 154 3.75 8.31 4.62
CA ILE A 154 5.18 8.60 4.36
C ILE A 154 5.51 10.07 4.65
N GLU A 155 4.64 11.01 4.30
CA GLU A 155 4.84 12.42 4.65
C GLU A 155 4.92 12.60 6.18
N LEU A 156 4.04 11.95 6.91
CA LEU A 156 4.06 11.97 8.38
C LEU A 156 5.36 11.37 8.93
N ALA A 157 5.82 10.25 8.38
CA ALA A 157 7.06 9.60 8.79
C ALA A 157 8.29 10.49 8.53
N VAL A 158 8.36 11.16 7.38
CA VAL A 158 9.44 12.09 7.02
C VAL A 158 9.45 13.28 7.96
N ASN A 159 8.30 13.93 8.17
CA ASN A 159 8.19 15.07 9.08
C ASN A 159 8.54 14.69 10.52
N SER A 160 8.14 13.48 10.96
CA SER A 160 8.49 12.98 12.29
C SER A 160 9.99 12.73 12.43
N ALA A 161 10.64 12.20 11.39
CA ALA A 161 12.09 12.00 11.39
C ALA A 161 12.83 13.33 11.50
N GLU A 162 12.43 14.37 10.77
CA GLU A 162 13.03 15.71 10.86
C GLU A 162 12.90 16.31 12.27
N LEU A 163 11.75 16.14 12.92
CA LEU A 163 11.55 16.62 14.30
C LEU A 163 12.43 15.87 15.31
N LEU A 164 12.54 14.55 15.17
CA LEU A 164 13.37 13.71 16.04
C LEU A 164 14.87 13.99 15.84
N GLU A 165 15.29 14.23 14.60
CA GLU A 165 16.69 14.64 14.30
C GLU A 165 17.04 15.97 14.97
N ALA A 166 16.13 16.92 15.04
CA ALA A 166 16.34 18.19 15.75
C ALA A 166 16.54 17.98 17.26
N GLU A 167 16.05 16.86 17.81
CA GLU A 167 16.27 16.44 19.21
C GLU A 167 17.52 15.53 19.36
N GLY A 168 18.23 15.24 18.27
CA GLY A 168 19.46 14.44 18.27
C GLY A 168 19.21 12.92 18.12
N ILE A 169 18.00 12.50 17.76
CA ILE A 169 17.63 11.09 17.51
C ILE A 169 17.74 10.81 16.01
N LYS A 170 18.58 9.87 15.63
CA LYS A 170 18.81 9.50 14.23
C LYS A 170 17.73 8.52 13.74
N VAL A 171 17.01 8.90 12.72
CA VAL A 171 15.85 8.14 12.23
C VAL A 171 16.04 7.69 10.79
N LYS A 172 15.96 6.39 10.58
CA LYS A 172 15.81 5.79 9.24
C LYS A 172 14.32 5.74 8.87
N VAL A 173 13.96 6.19 7.67
CA VAL A 173 12.59 6.08 7.15
C VAL A 173 12.53 5.03 6.05
N VAL A 174 11.63 4.07 6.19
CA VAL A 174 11.38 2.98 5.25
C VAL A 174 10.01 3.14 4.61
N SER A 175 9.96 3.16 3.27
CA SER A 175 8.72 3.08 2.51
C SER A 175 8.46 1.63 2.06
N ILE A 176 7.26 1.11 2.33
CA ILE A 176 6.83 -0.21 1.86
C ILE A 176 5.56 -0.06 1.01
N PRO A 177 5.68 0.39 -0.26
CA PRO A 177 4.52 0.60 -1.12
C PRO A 177 3.83 -0.71 -1.56
N CYS A 178 4.53 -1.87 -1.54
CA CYS A 178 3.94 -3.17 -1.89
C CYS A 178 4.54 -4.27 -1.03
N THR A 179 3.80 -4.69 -0.03
CA THR A 179 4.26 -5.67 0.95
C THR A 179 4.52 -7.05 0.37
N GLU A 180 3.75 -7.48 -0.61
CA GLU A 180 3.87 -8.80 -1.24
C GLU A 180 5.19 -8.92 -2.03
N LEU A 181 5.62 -7.83 -2.69
CA LEU A 181 6.92 -7.78 -3.35
C LEU A 181 8.07 -7.70 -2.34
N PHE A 182 7.90 -6.94 -1.28
CA PHE A 182 8.90 -6.85 -0.22
C PHE A 182 9.09 -8.20 0.49
N ASP A 183 8.01 -8.90 0.77
CA ASP A 183 8.05 -10.24 1.38
C ASP A 183 8.78 -11.27 0.50
N SER A 184 8.72 -11.12 -0.81
CA SER A 184 9.41 -11.99 -1.77
C SER A 184 10.91 -11.76 -1.87
N GLN A 185 11.44 -10.70 -1.25
CA GLN A 185 12.87 -10.41 -1.23
C GLN A 185 13.63 -11.37 -0.31
N SER A 186 14.96 -11.44 -0.49
CA SER A 186 15.82 -12.22 0.39
C SER A 186 15.78 -11.70 1.83
N GLU A 187 16.00 -12.58 2.79
CA GLU A 187 16.08 -12.19 4.21
C GLU A 187 17.17 -11.15 4.45
N GLU A 188 18.30 -11.25 3.72
CA GLU A 188 19.38 -10.28 3.78
C GLU A 188 18.90 -8.88 3.35
N TYR A 189 18.15 -8.77 2.25
CA TYR A 189 17.61 -7.49 1.80
C TYR A 189 16.59 -6.93 2.79
N LYS A 190 15.69 -7.77 3.29
CA LYS A 190 14.70 -7.35 4.29
C LYS A 190 15.38 -6.85 5.56
N LEU A 191 16.41 -7.54 6.02
CA LEU A 191 17.19 -7.12 7.18
C LEU A 191 17.94 -5.80 6.92
N GLN A 192 18.52 -5.61 5.74
CA GLN A 192 19.17 -4.36 5.34
C GLN A 192 18.17 -3.18 5.40
N VAL A 193 16.96 -3.37 4.88
CA VAL A 193 15.93 -2.33 4.84
C VAL A 193 15.37 -2.05 6.23
N LEU A 194 14.96 -3.09 6.95
CA LEU A 194 14.28 -2.95 8.25
C LEU A 194 15.25 -2.70 9.41
N GLY A 195 16.53 -3.04 9.26
CA GLY A 195 17.51 -2.91 10.34
C GLY A 195 17.19 -3.77 11.56
N THR A 196 17.94 -3.53 12.64
CA THR A 196 17.82 -4.22 13.92
C THR A 196 17.40 -3.33 15.07
N LYS A 197 17.30 -2.03 14.84
CA LYS A 197 16.92 -1.02 15.83
C LYS A 197 15.41 -1.06 16.13
N PRO A 198 14.95 -0.45 17.23
CA PRO A 198 13.53 -0.27 17.52
C PRO A 198 12.76 0.29 16.31
N LYS A 199 11.53 -0.16 16.11
CA LYS A 199 10.72 0.21 14.97
C LYS A 199 9.37 0.78 15.37
N VAL A 200 8.90 1.73 14.58
CA VAL A 200 7.52 2.21 14.62
C VAL A 200 6.94 2.09 13.23
N ALA A 201 5.86 1.33 13.08
CA ALA A 201 5.09 1.29 11.83
C ALA A 201 3.94 2.29 11.89
N ILE A 202 3.69 3.02 10.79
CA ILE A 202 2.63 4.04 10.71
C ILE A 202 1.78 3.77 9.48
N GLU A 203 0.48 3.52 9.70
CA GLU A 203 -0.51 3.41 8.63
C GLU A 203 -1.90 3.80 9.13
N ALA A 204 -2.62 4.63 8.40
CA ALA A 204 -4.03 4.95 8.65
C ALA A 204 -4.92 3.77 8.23
N GLY A 205 -4.81 2.67 8.97
CA GLY A 205 -5.50 1.41 8.76
C GLY A 205 -5.33 0.49 9.97
N SER A 206 -5.88 -0.72 9.88
CA SER A 206 -5.78 -1.75 10.93
C SER A 206 -4.31 -2.10 11.21
N LYS A 207 -3.97 -2.17 12.49
CA LYS A 207 -2.60 -2.41 12.98
C LYS A 207 -2.09 -3.82 12.72
N ASP A 208 -2.97 -4.82 12.68
CA ASP A 208 -2.63 -6.24 12.77
C ASP A 208 -1.62 -6.70 11.72
N PHE A 209 -1.71 -6.16 10.52
CA PHE A 209 -0.83 -6.55 9.43
C PHE A 209 0.64 -6.23 9.68
N TRP A 210 0.94 -5.12 10.40
CA TRP A 210 2.30 -4.63 10.59
C TRP A 210 3.13 -5.44 11.58
N TYR A 211 2.49 -6.18 12.49
CA TYR A 211 3.19 -7.00 13.50
C TYR A 211 4.13 -8.05 12.89
N LYS A 212 3.93 -8.43 11.62
CA LYS A 212 4.85 -9.38 10.95
C LYS A 212 6.25 -8.81 10.68
N TYR A 213 6.41 -7.48 10.67
CA TYR A 213 7.71 -6.80 10.48
C TYR A 213 8.32 -6.32 11.79
N LEU A 214 7.63 -6.48 12.88
CA LEU A 214 7.94 -5.93 14.18
C LEU A 214 8.33 -7.03 15.17
N THR A 215 9.04 -6.63 16.22
CA THR A 215 9.47 -7.49 17.31
C THR A 215 8.93 -6.97 18.65
N THR A 216 9.15 -7.70 19.75
CA THR A 216 8.73 -7.26 21.08
C THR A 216 9.41 -5.92 21.43
N GLY A 217 8.60 -4.91 21.74
CA GLY A 217 9.06 -3.55 22.04
C GLY A 217 8.94 -2.56 20.89
N ASP A 218 8.63 -3.05 19.68
CA ASP A 218 8.28 -2.19 18.56
C ASP A 218 6.80 -1.78 18.62
N GLU A 219 6.41 -0.68 17.99
CA GLU A 219 5.06 -0.10 18.08
C GLU A 219 4.41 0.07 16.71
N VAL A 220 3.06 0.08 16.71
CA VAL A 220 2.25 0.41 15.53
C VAL A 220 1.34 1.59 15.84
N ILE A 221 1.45 2.64 15.06
CA ILE A 221 0.51 3.77 15.03
C ILE A 221 -0.48 3.51 13.90
N GLY A 222 -1.71 3.17 14.25
CA GLY A 222 -2.76 2.82 13.29
C GLY A 222 -4.14 2.98 13.91
N LEU A 223 -5.15 2.35 13.31
CA LEU A 223 -6.55 2.46 13.71
C LEU A 223 -7.03 1.18 14.39
N ASP A 224 -7.73 1.34 15.52
CA ASP A 224 -8.36 0.25 16.27
C ASP A 224 -9.89 0.36 16.25
N CYS A 225 -10.43 1.44 15.67
CA CYS A 225 -11.87 1.71 15.60
C CYS A 225 -12.20 2.48 14.32
N PHE A 226 -13.48 2.49 13.98
CA PHE A 226 -13.98 3.37 12.92
C PHE A 226 -13.93 4.83 13.37
N GLY A 227 -13.88 5.74 12.39
CA GLY A 227 -14.01 7.17 12.64
C GLY A 227 -15.43 7.58 13.04
N GLU A 228 -15.58 8.84 13.47
CA GLU A 228 -16.87 9.46 13.81
C GLU A 228 -17.32 10.42 12.71
#